data_dd9a0771e1df92a8b27b2a33230868bf
#
_entry.id   dd9a0771e1df92a8b27b2a33230868bf
#
_cell.length_a   1.000
_cell.length_b   1.000
_cell.length_c   1.000
_cell.angle_alpha   90.00
_cell.angle_beta   90.00
_cell.angle_gamma   90.00
#
_symmetry.space_group_name_H-M   'P 1'
#
loop_
_entity.id
_entity.type
_entity.pdbx_description
1 polymer ?
#
loop_
_entity_poly.entity_id
_entity_poly.type
_entity_poly.pdbx_seq_one_letter_code
_entity_poly.pdbx_strand_id
1 'polypeptide(L)'
;MSRSLKDASSEASNNQYRYPRLFNLEMFAFTVAALSALAMLWTVLSPNVSVVVMIVPGMVFTLSVVVVIRLLMDPDSVRAHQSDDMLQLASQFLDLTKEGMTPEAAQRICVLLLPSTAAVAVALTDAEHILGYAGYQEADNPAGSAIRTQATLDAMAEGTMHVLYTAEDLGFPRSATIKAAIIVPLRVGDKVEGSLKFYYRNGKKITETQKSIAQG
;
A
#
# COMPACT_ATOMS: atom_id res chain seq x y z
N MET A 1 -33.98 -11.66 3.96
CA MET A 1 -32.77 -10.96 4.32
C MET A 1 -31.49 -11.84 4.28
N SER A 2 -31.55 -13.07 3.77
CA SER A 2 -30.44 -14.06 3.79
C SER A 2 -29.75 -14.26 2.41
N ARG A 3 -30.15 -13.55 1.35
CA ARG A 3 -29.56 -13.68 0.00
C ARG A 3 -28.36 -12.76 -0.26
N SER A 4 -28.30 -11.62 0.43
CA SER A 4 -27.24 -10.57 0.23
C SER A 4 -25.85 -11.00 0.73
N LEU A 5 -25.74 -11.85 1.75
CA LEU A 5 -24.45 -12.27 2.32
C LEU A 5 -23.72 -13.35 1.50
N LYS A 6 -24.48 -14.13 0.71
CA LYS A 6 -23.90 -15.16 -0.16
C LYS A 6 -23.33 -14.56 -1.45
N ASP A 7 -23.90 -13.49 -1.96
CA ASP A 7 -23.43 -12.84 -3.18
C ASP A 7 -22.15 -12.04 -2.91
N ALA A 8 -22.04 -11.37 -1.75
CA ALA A 8 -20.82 -10.68 -1.32
C ALA A 8 -19.64 -11.65 -1.07
N SER A 9 -19.91 -12.87 -0.59
CA SER A 9 -18.84 -13.86 -0.38
C SER A 9 -18.36 -14.52 -1.69
N SER A 10 -19.21 -14.55 -2.73
CA SER A 10 -18.82 -15.07 -4.04
C SER A 10 -18.02 -14.07 -4.87
N GLU A 11 -18.27 -12.75 -4.72
CA GLU A 11 -17.49 -11.71 -5.36
C GLU A 11 -16.10 -11.55 -4.74
N ALA A 12 -15.98 -11.64 -3.41
CA ALA A 12 -14.68 -11.64 -2.72
C ALA A 12 -13.80 -12.84 -3.11
N SER A 13 -14.40 -14.01 -3.39
CA SER A 13 -13.69 -15.19 -3.85
C SER A 13 -13.17 -15.06 -5.29
N ASN A 14 -13.82 -14.28 -6.14
CA ASN A 14 -13.47 -14.17 -7.55
C ASN A 14 -12.31 -13.18 -7.82
N ASN A 15 -12.02 -12.30 -6.88
CA ASN A 15 -10.92 -11.32 -6.99
C ASN A 15 -9.53 -11.89 -6.60
N GLN A 16 -9.49 -13.04 -5.94
CA GLN A 16 -8.25 -13.67 -5.46
C GLN A 16 -7.46 -14.41 -6.55
N TYR A 17 -8.01 -14.55 -7.78
CA TYR A 17 -7.41 -15.38 -8.84
C TYR A 17 -6.74 -14.61 -9.99
N ARG A 18 -6.57 -13.30 -9.91
CA ARG A 18 -6.04 -12.50 -11.03
C ARG A 18 -4.51 -12.32 -11.05
N TYR A 19 -3.82 -12.64 -9.97
CA TYR A 19 -2.35 -12.48 -9.84
C TYR A 19 -1.45 -13.56 -10.48
N PRO A 20 -1.88 -14.82 -10.72
CA PRO A 20 -0.96 -15.84 -11.21
C PRO A 20 -0.50 -15.68 -12.66
N ARG A 21 -1.21 -14.91 -13.50
CA ARG A 21 -0.87 -14.83 -14.93
C ARG A 21 0.28 -13.88 -15.24
N LEU A 22 0.40 -12.76 -14.56
CA LEU A 22 1.49 -11.80 -14.76
C LEU A 22 2.80 -12.33 -14.16
N PHE A 23 2.74 -12.88 -12.96
CA PHE A 23 3.88 -13.53 -12.31
C PHE A 23 4.43 -14.70 -13.13
N ASN A 24 3.56 -15.49 -13.77
CA ASN A 24 3.97 -16.56 -14.67
C ASN A 24 4.62 -16.04 -15.95
N LEU A 25 4.19 -14.90 -16.49
CA LEU A 25 4.75 -14.30 -17.69
C LEU A 25 6.15 -13.73 -17.43
N GLU A 26 6.35 -13.06 -16.30
CA GLU A 26 7.65 -12.55 -15.86
C GLU A 26 8.63 -13.70 -15.62
N MET A 27 8.23 -14.73 -14.85
CA MET A 27 9.05 -15.93 -14.64
C MET A 27 9.40 -16.61 -15.96
N PHE A 28 8.44 -16.70 -16.90
CA PHE A 28 8.68 -17.28 -18.21
C PHE A 28 9.71 -16.46 -19.01
N ALA A 29 9.60 -15.13 -19.03
CA ALA A 29 10.55 -14.26 -19.73
C ALA A 29 11.97 -14.37 -19.13
N PHE A 30 12.10 -14.42 -17.80
CA PHE A 30 13.39 -14.65 -17.13
C PHE A 30 13.98 -16.02 -17.42
N THR A 31 13.17 -17.08 -17.44
CA THR A 31 13.67 -18.43 -17.76
C THR A 31 14.14 -18.54 -19.20
N VAL A 32 13.42 -17.95 -20.17
CA VAL A 32 13.85 -17.90 -21.58
C VAL A 32 15.14 -17.11 -21.73
N ALA A 33 15.30 -15.98 -21.06
CA ALA A 33 16.53 -15.20 -21.08
C ALA A 33 17.72 -15.98 -20.50
N ALA A 34 17.53 -16.67 -19.36
CA ALA A 34 18.58 -17.49 -18.75
C ALA A 34 18.99 -18.68 -19.62
N LEU A 35 18.03 -19.38 -20.22
CA LEU A 35 18.32 -20.50 -21.12
C LEU A 35 19.03 -20.05 -22.39
N SER A 36 18.65 -18.91 -22.98
CA SER A 36 19.32 -18.36 -24.16
C SER A 36 20.74 -17.88 -23.86
N ALA A 37 20.99 -17.31 -22.67
CA ALA A 37 22.33 -16.96 -22.21
C ALA A 37 23.23 -18.20 -22.03
N LEU A 38 22.70 -19.28 -21.45
CA LEU A 38 23.41 -20.56 -21.32
C LEU A 38 23.72 -21.17 -22.67
N ALA A 39 22.79 -21.11 -23.63
CA ALA A 39 23.02 -21.58 -25.01
C ALA A 39 24.10 -20.76 -25.72
N MET A 40 24.13 -19.43 -25.54
CA MET A 40 25.22 -18.59 -26.04
C MET A 40 26.58 -18.97 -25.43
N LEU A 41 26.63 -19.15 -24.11
CA LEU A 41 27.87 -19.55 -23.44
C LEU A 41 28.39 -20.90 -23.99
N TRP A 42 27.48 -21.86 -24.19
CA TRP A 42 27.82 -23.17 -24.76
C TRP A 42 28.40 -23.03 -26.18
N THR A 43 27.80 -22.18 -27.04
CA THR A 43 28.29 -21.98 -28.43
C THR A 43 29.65 -21.31 -28.44
N VAL A 44 29.95 -20.40 -27.52
CA VAL A 44 31.30 -19.75 -27.42
C VAL A 44 32.36 -20.73 -26.97
N LEU A 45 32.03 -21.66 -26.07
CA LEU A 45 32.96 -22.65 -25.51
C LEU A 45 33.20 -23.84 -26.49
N SER A 46 32.37 -24.02 -27.50
CA SER A 46 32.45 -25.15 -28.45
C SER A 46 33.30 -24.79 -29.68
N PRO A 47 34.43 -25.47 -29.96
CA PRO A 47 35.42 -25.03 -30.95
C PRO A 47 35.00 -25.20 -32.41
N ASN A 48 33.86 -25.86 -32.73
CA ASN A 48 33.41 -26.18 -34.08
C ASN A 48 32.00 -25.68 -34.39
N VAL A 49 31.54 -24.61 -33.75
CA VAL A 49 30.17 -24.11 -33.98
C VAL A 49 30.15 -23.10 -35.13
N SER A 50 29.25 -23.34 -36.10
CA SER A 50 29.01 -22.40 -37.22
C SER A 50 28.45 -21.06 -36.66
N VAL A 51 28.89 -19.94 -37.28
CA VAL A 51 28.42 -18.59 -36.95
C VAL A 51 26.88 -18.49 -37.00
N VAL A 52 26.22 -19.22 -37.89
CA VAL A 52 24.75 -19.27 -37.99
C VAL A 52 24.10 -19.83 -36.75
N VAL A 53 24.74 -20.81 -36.08
CA VAL A 53 24.22 -21.38 -34.80
C VAL A 53 24.36 -20.41 -33.64
N MET A 54 25.29 -19.47 -33.67
CA MET A 54 25.46 -18.42 -32.67
C MET A 54 24.42 -17.30 -32.81
N ILE A 55 23.96 -16.99 -34.02
CA ILE A 55 23.03 -15.89 -34.29
C ILE A 55 21.67 -16.15 -33.64
N VAL A 56 21.15 -17.38 -33.70
CA VAL A 56 19.81 -17.71 -33.20
C VAL A 56 19.66 -17.51 -31.69
N PRO A 57 20.53 -18.08 -30.83
CA PRO A 57 20.46 -17.81 -29.39
C PRO A 57 20.68 -16.33 -29.05
N GLY A 58 21.54 -15.62 -29.80
CA GLY A 58 21.78 -14.20 -29.64
C GLY A 58 20.54 -13.36 -29.92
N MET A 59 19.80 -13.64 -30.96
CA MET A 59 18.53 -12.97 -31.27
C MET A 59 17.46 -13.25 -30.18
N VAL A 60 17.33 -14.50 -29.76
CA VAL A 60 16.38 -14.88 -28.69
C VAL A 60 16.73 -14.18 -27.38
N PHE A 61 18.02 -14.14 -27.03
CA PHE A 61 18.47 -13.43 -25.82
C PHE A 61 18.13 -11.94 -25.88
N THR A 62 18.49 -11.27 -26.97
CA THR A 62 18.22 -9.84 -27.18
C THR A 62 16.73 -9.54 -27.10
N LEU A 63 15.90 -10.33 -27.75
CA LEU A 63 14.44 -10.16 -27.70
C LEU A 63 13.90 -10.37 -26.29
N SER A 64 14.38 -11.39 -25.57
CA SER A 64 13.99 -11.68 -24.19
C SER A 64 14.37 -10.53 -23.24
N VAL A 65 15.57 -9.95 -23.39
CA VAL A 65 16.03 -8.81 -22.61
C VAL A 65 15.14 -7.58 -22.86
N VAL A 66 14.79 -7.31 -24.13
CA VAL A 66 13.88 -6.21 -24.48
C VAL A 66 12.50 -6.41 -23.82
N VAL A 67 11.97 -7.63 -23.85
CA VAL A 67 10.69 -7.95 -23.20
C VAL A 67 10.77 -7.76 -21.67
N VAL A 68 11.84 -8.25 -21.04
CA VAL A 68 12.06 -8.08 -19.59
C VAL A 68 12.17 -6.59 -19.23
N ILE A 69 12.95 -5.82 -20.01
CA ILE A 69 13.06 -4.36 -19.79
C ILE A 69 11.69 -3.69 -19.95
N ARG A 70 10.91 -4.05 -20.97
CA ARG A 70 9.55 -3.52 -21.15
C ARG A 70 8.64 -3.84 -19.97
N LEU A 71 8.66 -5.08 -19.46
CA LEU A 71 7.87 -5.48 -18.29
C LEU A 71 8.31 -4.75 -17.01
N LEU A 72 9.61 -4.52 -16.82
CA LEU A 72 10.14 -3.79 -15.67
C LEU A 72 9.94 -2.27 -15.77
N MET A 73 9.93 -1.74 -16.99
CA MET A 73 9.81 -0.29 -17.25
C MET A 73 8.38 0.13 -17.60
N ASP A 74 7.38 -0.77 -17.52
CA ASP A 74 5.98 -0.40 -17.73
C ASP A 74 5.38 0.17 -16.42
N PRO A 75 5.62 1.47 -16.13
CA PRO A 75 5.11 2.12 -14.92
C PRO A 75 3.59 2.35 -15.00
N ASP A 76 3.02 2.22 -16.20
CA ASP A 76 1.61 2.56 -16.43
C ASP A 76 0.67 1.45 -15.94
N SER A 77 1.10 0.19 -15.96
CA SER A 77 0.31 -0.92 -15.41
C SER A 77 0.24 -0.86 -13.88
N VAL A 78 1.33 -0.46 -13.21
CA VAL A 78 1.37 -0.29 -11.75
C VAL A 78 0.59 0.97 -11.34
N ARG A 79 0.73 2.06 -12.09
CA ARG A 79 0.01 3.32 -11.83
C ARG A 79 -1.48 3.23 -12.12
N ALA A 80 -1.88 2.53 -13.20
CA ALA A 80 -3.30 2.35 -13.53
C ALA A 80 -4.04 1.58 -12.43
N HIS A 81 -3.44 0.51 -11.88
CA HIS A 81 -4.05 -0.25 -10.78
C HIS A 81 -4.11 0.56 -9.49
N GLN A 82 -3.07 1.34 -9.17
CA GLN A 82 -3.10 2.23 -8.01
C GLN A 82 -4.14 3.35 -8.17
N SER A 83 -4.34 3.87 -9.39
CA SER A 83 -5.35 4.91 -9.64
C SER A 83 -6.77 4.38 -9.54
N ASP A 84 -7.05 3.17 -10.02
CA ASP A 84 -8.38 2.55 -9.93
C ASP A 84 -8.72 2.21 -8.48
N ASP A 85 -7.77 1.67 -7.72
CA ASP A 85 -7.94 1.38 -6.29
C ASP A 85 -8.17 2.67 -5.49
N MET A 86 -7.42 3.74 -5.80
CA MET A 86 -7.58 5.06 -5.17
C MET A 86 -8.92 5.72 -5.50
N LEU A 87 -9.37 5.66 -6.76
CA LEU A 87 -10.67 6.18 -7.16
C LEU A 87 -11.82 5.41 -6.51
N GLN A 88 -11.69 4.10 -6.38
CA GLN A 88 -12.68 3.27 -5.69
C GLN A 88 -12.72 3.59 -4.19
N LEU A 89 -11.57 3.73 -3.55
CA LEU A 89 -11.47 4.19 -2.16
C LEU A 89 -12.10 5.59 -2.01
N ALA A 90 -11.73 6.55 -2.85
CA ALA A 90 -12.27 7.90 -2.80
C ALA A 90 -13.80 7.92 -2.95
N SER A 91 -14.37 7.11 -3.86
CA SER A 91 -15.83 7.02 -4.01
C SER A 91 -16.51 6.43 -2.77
N GLN A 92 -15.92 5.42 -2.14
CA GLN A 92 -16.41 4.85 -0.88
C GLN A 92 -16.31 5.85 0.27
N PHE A 93 -15.24 6.64 0.34
CA PHE A 93 -15.09 7.73 1.31
C PHE A 93 -16.18 8.79 1.15
N LEU A 94 -16.44 9.23 -0.07
CA LEU A 94 -17.50 10.21 -0.35
C LEU A 94 -18.87 9.69 0.10
N ASP A 95 -19.19 8.43 -0.14
CA ASP A 95 -20.45 7.84 0.31
C ASP A 95 -20.57 7.76 1.84
N LEU A 96 -19.48 7.43 2.53
CA LEU A 96 -19.43 7.34 3.98
C LEU A 96 -19.48 8.71 4.68
N THR A 97 -19.05 9.78 4.00
CA THR A 97 -18.98 11.14 4.57
C THR A 97 -20.18 12.02 4.21
N LYS A 98 -21.10 11.56 3.37
CA LYS A 98 -22.31 12.32 2.96
C LYS A 98 -23.18 12.78 4.14
N GLU A 99 -23.24 11.98 5.21
CA GLU A 99 -24.01 12.27 6.42
C GLU A 99 -23.17 12.90 7.54
N GLY A 100 -21.93 13.32 7.24
CA GLY A 100 -20.93 13.77 8.20
C GLY A 100 -20.05 12.65 8.70
N MET A 101 -19.00 12.98 9.48
CA MET A 101 -18.05 12.03 10.04
C MET A 101 -18.63 11.41 11.32
N THR A 102 -19.39 10.33 11.17
CA THR A 102 -19.89 9.55 12.32
C THR A 102 -18.83 8.54 12.79
N PRO A 103 -18.86 8.06 14.05
CA PRO A 103 -17.96 7.01 14.53
C PRO A 103 -18.02 5.73 13.68
N GLU A 104 -19.20 5.35 13.21
CA GLU A 104 -19.39 4.18 12.34
C GLU A 104 -18.73 4.38 10.98
N ALA A 105 -18.85 5.57 10.37
CA ALA A 105 -18.18 5.93 9.13
C ALA A 105 -16.65 5.95 9.35
N ALA A 106 -16.19 6.56 10.43
CA ALA A 106 -14.77 6.63 10.80
C ALA A 106 -14.16 5.23 10.99
N GLN A 107 -14.88 4.32 11.67
CA GLN A 107 -14.44 2.94 11.85
C GLN A 107 -14.31 2.19 10.52
N ARG A 108 -15.29 2.33 9.62
CA ARG A 108 -15.25 1.72 8.27
C ARG A 108 -14.07 2.25 7.45
N ILE A 109 -13.81 3.55 7.53
CA ILE A 109 -12.66 4.19 6.88
C ILE A 109 -11.35 3.59 7.38
N CYS A 110 -11.17 3.45 8.70
CA CYS A 110 -9.96 2.84 9.28
C CYS A 110 -9.77 1.39 8.81
N VAL A 111 -10.84 0.59 8.75
CA VAL A 111 -10.80 -0.80 8.27
C VAL A 111 -10.43 -0.87 6.78
N LEU A 112 -10.94 0.04 5.95
CA LEU A 112 -10.62 0.10 4.52
C LEU A 112 -9.16 0.52 4.25
N LEU A 113 -8.64 1.48 5.02
CA LEU A 113 -7.28 1.99 4.84
C LEU A 113 -6.20 1.05 5.37
N LEU A 114 -6.48 0.25 6.38
CA LEU A 114 -5.50 -0.62 7.02
C LEU A 114 -4.76 -1.55 6.04
N PRO A 115 -5.42 -2.33 5.16
CA PRO A 115 -4.73 -3.22 4.23
C PRO A 115 -3.94 -2.48 3.14
N SER A 116 -4.37 -1.25 2.78
CA SER A 116 -3.76 -0.48 1.67
C SER A 116 -2.49 0.27 2.07
N THR A 117 -2.22 0.43 3.37
CA THR A 117 -1.17 1.34 3.87
C THR A 117 0.04 0.66 4.50
N ALA A 118 0.09 -0.67 4.54
CA ALA A 118 1.10 -1.45 5.28
C ALA A 118 1.24 -1.01 6.77
N ALA A 119 0.32 -0.20 7.29
CA ALA A 119 0.24 0.18 8.68
C ALA A 119 -0.19 -1.02 9.54
N VAL A 120 0.16 -1.01 10.82
CA VAL A 120 -0.31 -2.02 11.77
C VAL A 120 -1.58 -1.58 12.49
N ALA A 121 -1.84 -0.28 12.49
CA ALA A 121 -3.09 0.30 12.94
C ALA A 121 -3.34 1.63 12.21
N VAL A 122 -4.62 1.96 12.06
CA VAL A 122 -5.10 3.24 11.52
C VAL A 122 -6.09 3.83 12.51
N ALA A 123 -6.01 5.13 12.77
CA ALA A 123 -6.93 5.83 13.62
C ALA A 123 -7.43 7.11 12.96
N LEU A 124 -8.71 7.41 13.10
CA LEU A 124 -9.36 8.64 12.70
C LEU A 124 -9.87 9.35 13.95
N THR A 125 -9.57 10.65 14.07
CA THR A 125 -9.97 11.44 15.24
C THR A 125 -10.69 12.71 14.81
N ASP A 126 -11.54 13.24 15.66
CA ASP A 126 -11.90 14.65 15.65
C ASP A 126 -10.84 15.49 16.40
N ALA A 127 -11.20 16.67 16.86
CA ALA A 127 -10.29 17.56 17.60
C ALA A 127 -9.88 17.01 18.99
N GLU A 128 -10.69 16.14 19.61
CA GLU A 128 -10.52 15.74 21.01
C GLU A 128 -10.54 14.21 21.20
N HIS A 129 -11.28 13.49 20.35
CA HIS A 129 -11.58 12.08 20.55
C HIS A 129 -11.22 11.21 19.34
N ILE A 130 -11.00 9.94 19.58
CA ILE A 130 -10.89 8.91 18.54
C ILE A 130 -12.31 8.62 18.04
N LEU A 131 -12.54 8.80 16.75
CA LEU A 131 -13.80 8.46 16.08
C LEU A 131 -13.80 7.01 15.59
N GLY A 132 -12.67 6.54 15.05
CA GLY A 132 -12.48 5.18 14.57
C GLY A 132 -11.05 4.71 14.76
N TYR A 133 -10.87 3.40 14.96
CA TYR A 133 -9.56 2.77 15.11
C TYR A 133 -9.62 1.34 14.57
N ALA A 134 -8.66 0.94 13.76
CA ALA A 134 -8.57 -0.43 13.26
C ALA A 134 -7.14 -0.97 13.39
N GLY A 135 -7.00 -2.25 13.72
CA GLY A 135 -5.72 -2.96 13.76
C GLY A 135 -5.19 -3.23 15.15
N TYR A 136 -3.86 -3.10 15.33
CA TYR A 136 -3.19 -3.46 16.58
C TYR A 136 -3.68 -2.64 17.77
N GLN A 137 -4.07 -3.31 18.86
CA GLN A 137 -4.63 -2.71 20.06
C GLN A 137 -5.96 -1.95 19.85
N GLU A 138 -6.80 -2.42 18.94
CA GLU A 138 -8.12 -1.81 18.69
C GLU A 138 -8.99 -1.75 19.96
N ALA A 139 -9.00 -2.79 20.77
CA ALA A 139 -9.77 -2.85 22.02
C ALA A 139 -9.34 -1.80 23.06
N ASP A 140 -8.10 -1.33 23.02
CA ASP A 140 -7.55 -0.33 23.94
C ASP A 140 -7.86 1.12 23.49
N ASN A 141 -8.39 1.27 22.28
CA ASN A 141 -8.65 2.57 21.64
C ASN A 141 -10.10 2.66 21.10
N PRO A 142 -11.12 2.48 21.96
CA PRO A 142 -12.50 2.53 21.50
C PRO A 142 -12.89 3.94 21.04
N ALA A 143 -13.85 4.02 20.13
CA ALA A 143 -14.44 5.29 19.72
C ALA A 143 -14.94 6.09 20.94
N GLY A 144 -14.72 7.40 20.91
CA GLY A 144 -15.02 8.31 22.02
C GLY A 144 -13.90 8.45 23.06
N SER A 145 -12.81 7.66 22.97
CA SER A 145 -11.65 7.86 23.84
C SER A 145 -10.88 9.13 23.47
N ALA A 146 -10.38 9.84 24.50
CA ALA A 146 -9.60 11.06 24.30
C ALA A 146 -8.25 10.77 23.56
N ILE A 147 -7.80 11.74 22.77
CA ILE A 147 -6.48 11.72 22.13
C ILE A 147 -5.41 11.80 23.22
N ARG A 148 -4.49 10.81 23.26
CA ARG A 148 -3.46 10.68 24.31
C ARG A 148 -2.07 11.14 23.87
N THR A 149 -1.84 11.29 22.56
CA THR A 149 -0.50 11.57 22.02
C THR A 149 -0.34 13.06 21.74
N GLN A 150 0.65 13.70 22.38
CA GLN A 150 0.97 15.11 22.17
C GLN A 150 1.27 15.41 20.69
N ALA A 151 2.00 14.52 20.02
CA ALA A 151 2.32 14.67 18.61
C ALA A 151 1.07 14.79 17.69
N THR A 152 -0.07 14.22 18.07
CA THR A 152 -1.33 14.41 17.35
C THR A 152 -1.89 15.81 17.54
N LEU A 153 -1.86 16.31 18.76
CA LEU A 153 -2.32 17.66 19.07
C LEU A 153 -1.45 18.71 18.38
N ASP A 154 -0.14 18.50 18.38
CA ASP A 154 0.82 19.38 17.70
C ASP A 154 0.58 19.41 16.17
N ALA A 155 0.43 18.24 15.54
CA ALA A 155 0.13 18.15 14.11
C ALA A 155 -1.18 18.85 13.72
N MET A 156 -2.21 18.74 14.58
CA MET A 156 -3.48 19.44 14.36
C MET A 156 -3.35 20.96 14.57
N ALA A 157 -2.62 21.39 15.61
CA ALA A 157 -2.40 22.80 15.90
C ALA A 157 -1.58 23.49 14.78
N GLU A 158 -0.56 22.82 14.26
CA GLU A 158 0.28 23.32 13.16
C GLU A 158 -0.43 23.17 11.80
N GLY A 159 -1.39 22.27 11.70
CA GLY A 159 -2.07 21.93 10.45
C GLY A 159 -1.13 21.33 9.39
N THR A 160 -0.05 20.67 9.81
CA THR A 160 0.95 20.06 8.95
C THR A 160 1.08 18.57 9.23
N MET A 161 1.44 17.79 8.21
CA MET A 161 1.71 16.37 8.36
C MET A 161 2.96 16.13 9.21
N HIS A 162 2.84 15.33 10.25
CA HIS A 162 3.96 14.89 11.07
C HIS A 162 4.34 13.44 10.75
N VAL A 163 5.64 13.20 10.54
CA VAL A 163 6.21 11.87 10.33
C VAL A 163 7.17 11.56 11.48
N LEU A 164 6.81 10.61 12.30
CA LEU A 164 7.53 10.21 13.51
C LEU A 164 8.17 8.85 13.31
N TYR A 165 9.46 8.75 13.55
CA TYR A 165 10.25 7.57 13.22
C TYR A 165 10.61 6.71 14.43
N THR A 166 10.42 7.24 15.64
CA THR A 166 10.74 6.54 16.88
C THR A 166 9.52 6.47 17.84
N ALA A 167 9.52 5.49 18.73
CA ALA A 167 8.47 5.37 19.74
C ALA A 167 8.48 6.56 20.72
N GLU A 168 9.65 7.12 20.97
CA GLU A 168 9.82 8.27 21.87
C GLU A 168 9.17 9.52 21.29
N ASP A 169 9.29 9.75 19.96
CA ASP A 169 8.62 10.88 19.29
C ASP A 169 7.09 10.78 19.41
N LEU A 170 6.55 9.56 19.56
CA LEU A 170 5.14 9.30 19.79
C LEU A 170 4.75 9.43 21.28
N GLY A 171 5.70 9.61 22.17
CA GLY A 171 5.49 9.54 23.62
C GLY A 171 5.30 8.11 24.14
N PHE A 172 5.69 7.10 23.38
CA PHE A 172 5.60 5.69 23.77
C PHE A 172 6.94 5.18 24.32
N PRO A 173 6.94 4.16 25.20
CA PRO A 173 8.17 3.56 25.67
C PRO A 173 8.89 2.84 24.52
N ARG A 174 10.23 2.74 24.58
CA ARG A 174 11.07 2.05 23.59
C ARG A 174 10.66 0.59 23.34
N SER A 175 10.08 -0.04 24.34
CA SER A 175 9.57 -1.42 24.27
C SER A 175 8.22 -1.53 23.53
N ALA A 176 7.58 -0.41 23.19
CA ALA A 176 6.29 -0.43 22.48
C ALA A 176 6.41 -1.13 21.12
N THR A 177 5.35 -1.82 20.73
CA THR A 177 5.28 -2.48 19.40
C THR A 177 5.16 -1.44 18.28
N ILE A 178 4.42 -0.34 18.52
CA ILE A 178 4.35 0.80 17.62
C ILE A 178 5.58 1.66 17.84
N LYS A 179 6.35 1.89 16.78
CA LYS A 179 7.59 2.69 16.85
C LYS A 179 7.58 3.90 15.96
N ALA A 180 6.65 4.00 15.03
CA ALA A 180 6.59 5.10 14.09
C ALA A 180 5.15 5.40 13.69
N ALA A 181 4.88 6.63 13.27
CA ALA A 181 3.57 7.04 12.76
C ALA A 181 3.68 8.13 11.70
N ILE A 182 2.66 8.20 10.85
CA ILE A 182 2.33 9.36 10.05
C ILE A 182 1.04 9.92 10.61
N ILE A 183 1.00 11.21 10.89
CA ILE A 183 -0.16 11.94 11.39
C ILE A 183 -0.50 13.02 10.36
N VAL A 184 -1.70 12.95 9.82
CA VAL A 184 -2.19 13.89 8.80
C VAL A 184 -3.37 14.66 9.38
N PRO A 185 -3.27 15.99 9.53
CA PRO A 185 -4.41 16.80 9.92
C PRO A 185 -5.46 16.84 8.82
N LEU A 186 -6.72 16.62 9.18
CA LEU A 186 -7.85 16.67 8.27
C LEU A 186 -8.45 18.06 8.30
N ARG A 187 -8.52 18.70 7.13
CA ARG A 187 -9.05 20.06 7.00
C ARG A 187 -10.41 20.06 6.32
N VAL A 188 -11.29 20.90 6.84
CA VAL A 188 -12.55 21.28 6.19
C VAL A 188 -12.51 22.79 5.97
N GLY A 189 -12.27 23.19 4.72
CA GLY A 189 -11.90 24.58 4.42
C GLY A 189 -10.56 24.95 5.04
N ASP A 190 -10.52 26.03 5.82
CA ASP A 190 -9.31 26.52 6.49
C ASP A 190 -9.12 25.95 7.91
N LYS A 191 -10.10 25.17 8.42
CA LYS A 191 -10.08 24.66 9.78
C LYS A 191 -9.65 23.20 9.83
N VAL A 192 -8.77 22.87 10.80
CA VAL A 192 -8.44 21.47 11.10
C VAL A 192 -9.53 20.93 12.01
N GLU A 193 -10.23 19.90 11.53
CA GLU A 193 -11.36 19.28 12.24
C GLU A 193 -10.99 17.94 12.90
N GLY A 194 -9.80 17.40 12.57
CA GLY A 194 -9.34 16.14 13.13
C GLY A 194 -8.03 15.67 12.55
N SER A 195 -7.73 14.39 12.72
CA SER A 195 -6.53 13.79 12.15
C SER A 195 -6.71 12.34 11.72
N LEU A 196 -5.98 11.93 10.69
CA LEU A 196 -5.81 10.55 10.25
C LEU A 196 -4.41 10.10 10.63
N LYS A 197 -4.30 8.95 11.30
CA LYS A 197 -3.03 8.43 11.83
C LYS A 197 -2.76 7.02 11.33
N PHE A 198 -1.54 6.80 10.85
CA PHE A 198 -1.04 5.50 10.42
C PHE A 198 0.09 5.09 11.34
N TYR A 199 -0.02 3.94 11.98
CA TYR A 199 0.98 3.43 12.93
C TYR A 199 1.79 2.29 12.32
N TYR A 200 3.10 2.28 12.60
CA TYR A 200 4.04 1.30 12.06
C TYR A 200 4.88 0.67 13.16
N ARG A 201 5.22 -0.61 13.01
CA ARG A 201 6.16 -1.31 13.92
C ARG A 201 7.60 -0.87 13.73
N ASN A 202 7.94 -0.25 12.61
CA ASN A 202 9.29 0.19 12.29
C ASN A 202 9.24 1.42 11.39
N GLY A 203 9.98 2.46 11.75
CA GLY A 203 10.09 3.69 10.95
C GLY A 203 10.68 3.48 9.55
N LYS A 204 11.47 2.42 9.33
CA LYS A 204 11.98 2.05 8.00
C LYS A 204 10.88 1.64 7.00
N LYS A 205 9.68 1.34 7.48
CA LYS A 205 8.51 1.05 6.62
C LYS A 205 7.83 2.31 6.09
N ILE A 206 8.16 3.49 6.62
CA ILE A 206 7.64 4.76 6.12
C ILE A 206 8.48 5.14 4.90
N THR A 207 7.96 4.83 3.72
CA THR A 207 8.54 5.18 2.42
C THR A 207 7.90 6.46 1.89
N GLU A 208 8.46 7.06 0.84
CA GLU A 208 7.84 8.20 0.15
C GLU A 208 6.45 7.84 -0.40
N THR A 209 6.25 6.58 -0.80
CA THR A 209 4.94 6.08 -1.22
C THR A 209 3.91 6.15 -0.07
N GLN A 210 4.29 5.75 1.17
CA GLN A 210 3.40 5.83 2.32
C GLN A 210 3.05 7.28 2.68
N LYS A 211 4.00 8.19 2.58
CA LYS A 211 3.76 9.62 2.79
C LYS A 211 2.81 10.19 1.73
N SER A 212 2.99 9.82 0.47
CA SER A 212 2.11 10.24 -0.63
C SER A 212 0.67 9.71 -0.45
N ILE A 213 0.51 8.43 -0.07
CA ILE A 213 -0.82 7.85 0.23
C ILE A 213 -1.49 8.58 1.39
N ALA A 214 -0.73 9.01 2.39
CA ALA A 214 -1.26 9.72 3.53
C ALA A 214 -1.68 11.17 3.20
N GLN A 215 -1.14 11.77 2.14
CA GLN A 215 -1.43 13.15 1.72
C GLN A 215 -2.55 13.26 0.67
N GLY A 216 -2.83 12.19 -0.07
CA GLY A 216 -3.82 12.15 -1.16
C GLY A 216 -5.18 11.77 -0.74
#